data_90c963d0a6aef403f599a218d19ee796
#
_entry.id   90c963d0a6aef403f599a218d19ee796
#
_cell.length_a   1.000
_cell.length_b   1.000
_cell.length_c   1.000
_cell.angle_alpha   90.00
_cell.angle_beta   90.00
_cell.angle_gamma   90.00
#
_symmetry.space_group_name_H-M   'P 1'
#
loop_
_entity.id
_entity.type
_entity.pdbx_description
1 polymer ?
#
loop_
_entity_poly.entity_id
_entity_poly.type
_entity_poly.pdbx_seq_one_letter_code
_entity_poly.pdbx_strand_id
1 'polypeptide(L)'
;MTPTILVVEDEPAIQELLAVNLKHNGFLVVRAGSAEDADAAIRAALPDLLILDWMLPGQSGVSLAKRLRSDERTRELPIIMLTARVHEEDKILGLEA
;
A
#
# COMPACT_ATOMS: atom_id res chain seq x y z
N MET A 1 -18.55 -10.28 3.51
CA MET A 1 -17.33 -9.98 4.13
C MET A 1 -16.71 -8.72 3.60
N THR A 2 -16.29 -7.83 4.43
CA THR A 2 -15.75 -6.55 3.99
C THR A 2 -14.26 -6.66 3.78
N PRO A 3 -13.78 -6.39 2.59
CA PRO A 3 -12.34 -6.50 2.33
C PRO A 3 -11.56 -5.42 3.08
N THR A 4 -10.35 -5.76 3.46
CA THR A 4 -9.46 -4.85 4.15
C THR A 4 -8.35 -4.42 3.20
N ILE A 5 -8.11 -3.13 3.12
CA ILE A 5 -7.07 -2.59 2.27
C ILE A 5 -6.04 -1.93 3.16
N LEU A 6 -4.78 -2.28 2.97
CA LEU A 6 -3.67 -1.64 3.68
C LEU A 6 -3.11 -0.57 2.76
N VAL A 7 -3.08 0.66 3.26
CA VAL A 7 -2.54 1.79 2.49
C VAL A 7 -1.20 2.18 3.10
N VAL A 8 -0.15 2.09 2.31
CA VAL A 8 1.21 2.40 2.77
C VAL A 8 1.67 3.66 2.06
N GLU A 9 1.66 4.77 2.76
CA GLU A 9 1.95 6.05 2.19
C GLU A 9 2.44 6.96 3.30
N ASP A 10 3.59 7.59 3.15
CA ASP A 10 4.14 8.40 4.22
C ASP A 10 3.62 9.84 4.22
N GLU A 11 3.01 10.30 3.15
CA GLU A 11 2.50 11.66 3.10
C GLU A 11 1.11 11.66 3.74
N PRO A 12 0.92 12.33 4.87
CA PRO A 12 -0.36 12.21 5.58
C PRO A 12 -1.57 12.64 4.78
N ALA A 13 -1.44 13.69 3.97
CA ALA A 13 -2.57 14.17 3.19
C ALA A 13 -3.02 13.14 2.15
N ILE A 14 -2.07 12.49 1.50
CA ILE A 14 -2.40 11.49 0.50
C ILE A 14 -2.95 10.24 1.16
N GLN A 15 -2.35 9.85 2.28
CA GLN A 15 -2.82 8.69 3.01
C GLN A 15 -4.26 8.91 3.46
N GLU A 16 -4.56 10.10 3.97
CA GLU A 16 -5.91 10.41 4.42
C GLU A 16 -6.88 10.42 3.25
N LEU A 17 -6.51 11.00 2.14
CA LEU A 17 -7.37 11.05 0.97
C LEU A 17 -7.74 9.65 0.50
N LEU A 18 -6.76 8.77 0.42
CA LEU A 18 -7.00 7.40 0.01
C LEU A 18 -7.90 6.69 1.02
N ALA A 19 -7.61 6.86 2.30
CA ALA A 19 -8.37 6.18 3.33
C ALA A 19 -9.83 6.61 3.32
N VAL A 20 -10.09 7.92 3.20
CA VAL A 20 -11.45 8.42 3.19
C VAL A 20 -12.22 7.87 1.99
N ASN A 21 -11.60 7.90 0.82
CA ASN A 21 -12.27 7.41 -0.37
C ASN A 21 -12.56 5.92 -0.31
N LEU A 22 -11.62 5.15 0.21
CA LEU A 22 -11.82 3.71 0.31
C LEU A 22 -12.90 3.37 1.33
N LYS A 23 -12.90 4.05 2.46
CA LYS A 23 -13.93 3.81 3.45
C LYS A 23 -15.29 4.18 2.91
N HIS A 24 -15.36 5.26 2.15
CA HIS A 24 -16.62 5.69 1.58
C HIS A 24 -17.17 4.63 0.62
N ASN A 25 -16.29 3.85 0.02
CA ASN A 25 -16.72 2.79 -0.88
C ASN A 25 -16.87 1.44 -0.19
N GLY A 26 -16.89 1.45 1.11
CA GLY A 26 -17.23 0.23 1.85
C GLY A 26 -16.09 -0.66 2.26
N PHE A 27 -14.86 -0.22 2.16
CA PHE A 27 -13.72 -1.04 2.56
C PHE A 27 -13.24 -0.71 3.95
N LEU A 28 -12.63 -1.67 4.60
CA LEU A 28 -11.93 -1.41 5.85
C LEU A 28 -10.53 -0.98 5.46
N VAL A 29 -9.99 0.00 6.14
CA VAL A 29 -8.69 0.54 5.77
C VAL A 29 -7.75 0.50 6.96
N VAL A 30 -6.55 -0.04 6.72
CA VAL A 30 -5.46 0.00 7.69
C VAL A 30 -4.41 0.90 7.08
N ARG A 31 -3.77 1.73 7.86
CA ARG A 31 -2.83 2.73 7.35
C ARG A 31 -1.45 2.48 7.90
N ALA A 32 -0.45 2.67 7.08
CA ALA A 32 0.94 2.54 7.49
C ALA A 32 1.73 3.65 6.83
N GLY A 33 2.66 4.25 7.56
CA GLY A 33 3.44 5.35 7.03
C GLY A 33 4.84 4.95 6.59
N SER A 34 5.19 3.70 6.73
CA SER A 34 6.52 3.23 6.37
C SER A 34 6.48 1.76 6.04
N ALA A 35 7.55 1.26 5.46
CA ALA A 35 7.65 -0.18 5.16
C ALA A 35 7.64 -1.01 6.44
N GLU A 36 8.26 -0.50 7.50
CA GLU A 36 8.29 -1.20 8.77
C GLU A 36 6.90 -1.31 9.37
N ASP A 37 6.13 -0.23 9.31
CA ASP A 37 4.77 -0.26 9.82
C ASP A 37 3.91 -1.19 8.96
N ALA A 38 4.15 -1.22 7.66
CA ALA A 38 3.43 -2.10 6.77
C ALA A 38 3.71 -3.56 7.11
N ASP A 39 4.98 -3.89 7.38
CA ASP A 39 5.33 -5.24 7.76
C ASP A 39 4.63 -5.65 9.05
N ALA A 40 4.59 -4.76 10.02
CA ALA A 40 3.93 -5.06 11.29
C ALA A 40 2.44 -5.29 11.07
N ALA A 41 1.82 -4.46 10.24
CA ALA A 41 0.40 -4.61 9.95
C ALA A 41 0.09 -5.93 9.26
N ILE A 42 0.91 -6.30 8.29
CA ILE A 42 0.71 -7.53 7.53
C ILE A 42 0.92 -8.75 8.42
N ARG A 43 1.89 -8.67 9.34
CA ARG A 43 2.12 -9.77 10.25
C ARG A 43 0.94 -9.93 11.19
N ALA A 44 0.33 -8.83 11.59
CA ALA A 44 -0.81 -8.91 12.49
C ALA A 44 -2.04 -9.46 11.77
N ALA A 45 -2.29 -9.04 10.55
CA ALA A 45 -3.44 -9.53 9.79
C ALA A 45 -3.20 -9.28 8.32
N LEU A 46 -3.30 -10.30 7.51
CA LEU A 46 -3.07 -10.19 6.08
C LEU A 46 -4.21 -9.41 5.44
N PRO A 47 -3.94 -8.32 4.76
CA PRO A 47 -5.01 -7.57 4.11
C PRO A 47 -5.43 -8.25 2.81
N ASP A 48 -6.52 -7.77 2.23
CA ASP A 48 -6.98 -8.31 0.96
C ASP A 48 -6.35 -7.59 -0.22
N LEU A 49 -5.85 -6.38 0.01
CA LEU A 49 -5.22 -5.60 -1.06
C LEU A 49 -4.25 -4.64 -0.42
N LEU A 50 -3.15 -4.38 -1.08
CA LEU A 50 -2.15 -3.44 -0.60
C LEU A 50 -2.01 -2.32 -1.62
N ILE A 51 -2.14 -1.07 -1.15
CA ILE A 51 -1.84 0.09 -1.98
C ILE A 51 -0.54 0.65 -1.43
N LEU A 52 0.48 0.71 -2.26
CA LEU A 52 1.83 0.95 -1.81
C LEU A 52 2.49 2.08 -2.56
N ASP A 53 2.95 3.08 -1.85
CA ASP A 53 3.67 4.18 -2.45
C ASP A 53 5.04 3.68 -2.87
N TRP A 54 5.47 4.07 -4.05
CA TRP A 54 6.76 3.68 -4.55
C TRP A 54 7.88 4.28 -3.69
N MET A 55 7.74 5.53 -3.26
CA MET A 55 8.79 6.21 -2.53
C MET A 55 8.44 6.30 -1.07
N LEU A 56 9.05 5.49 -0.27
CA LEU A 56 8.86 5.53 1.17
C LEU A 56 10.19 5.86 1.83
N PRO A 57 10.14 6.47 3.00
CA PRO A 57 11.38 6.77 3.70
C PRO A 57 12.07 5.48 4.11
N GLY A 58 13.34 5.44 3.96
CA GLY A 58 14.13 4.30 4.39
C GLY A 58 14.16 3.17 3.42
N GLN A 59 13.03 2.59 3.08
CA GLN A 59 12.98 1.45 2.21
C GLN A 59 12.00 1.73 1.12
N SER A 60 12.34 1.51 -0.11
CA SER A 60 11.44 1.83 -1.23
C SER A 60 10.26 0.87 -1.27
N GLY A 61 9.17 1.34 -1.84
CA GLY A 61 8.00 0.51 -2.04
C GLY A 61 8.28 -0.67 -2.93
N VAL A 62 9.14 -0.48 -3.92
CA VAL A 62 9.50 -1.58 -4.83
C VAL A 62 10.20 -2.69 -4.05
N SER A 63 11.09 -2.31 -3.14
CA SER A 63 11.80 -3.26 -2.32
C SER A 63 10.84 -4.06 -1.45
N LEU A 64 9.88 -3.38 -0.84
CA LEU A 64 8.89 -4.04 -0.03
C LEU A 64 8.05 -4.99 -0.88
N ALA A 65 7.62 -4.55 -2.05
CA ALA A 65 6.82 -5.40 -2.93
C ALA A 65 7.57 -6.67 -3.31
N LYS A 66 8.86 -6.55 -3.62
CA LYS A 66 9.65 -7.71 -3.98
C LYS A 66 9.76 -8.69 -2.82
N ARG A 67 9.95 -8.16 -1.61
CA ARG A 67 10.05 -8.99 -0.45
C ARG A 67 8.75 -9.73 -0.19
N LEU A 68 7.61 -9.05 -0.38
CA LEU A 68 6.32 -9.67 -0.19
C LEU A 68 6.08 -10.78 -1.21
N ARG A 69 6.53 -10.58 -2.44
CA ARG A 69 6.35 -11.60 -3.47
C ARG A 69 7.20 -12.84 -3.21
N SER A 70 8.29 -12.69 -2.46
CA SER A 70 9.13 -13.85 -2.20
C SER A 70 8.70 -14.59 -0.93
N ASP A 71 7.75 -14.05 -0.18
CA ASP A 71 7.30 -14.70 1.03
C ASP A 71 6.05 -15.48 0.70
N GLU A 72 6.01 -16.75 1.08
CA GLU A 72 4.90 -17.61 0.76
C GLU A 72 3.56 -17.08 1.24
N ARG A 73 3.53 -16.48 2.39
CA ARG A 73 2.28 -15.98 2.95
C ARG A 73 1.71 -14.81 2.15
N THR A 74 2.55 -14.00 1.56
CA THR A 74 2.10 -12.79 0.88
C THR A 74 2.30 -12.84 -0.62
N ARG A 75 2.78 -13.98 -1.13
CA ARG A 75 3.10 -14.03 -2.55
C ARG A 75 1.96 -13.65 -3.47
N GLU A 76 0.73 -13.99 -3.11
CA GLU A 76 -0.39 -13.70 -3.97
C GLU A 76 -1.19 -12.48 -3.57
N LEU A 77 -0.69 -11.69 -2.65
CA LEU A 77 -1.39 -10.50 -2.21
C LEU A 77 -1.42 -9.48 -3.35
N PRO A 78 -2.59 -9.02 -3.76
CA PRO A 78 -2.65 -8.02 -4.81
C PRO A 78 -2.04 -6.70 -4.34
N ILE A 79 -1.21 -6.11 -5.18
CA ILE A 79 -0.51 -4.87 -4.86
C ILE A 79 -0.72 -3.86 -5.96
N ILE A 80 -1.15 -2.66 -5.59
CA ILE A 80 -1.26 -1.55 -6.51
C ILE A 80 -0.20 -0.55 -6.10
N MET A 81 0.69 -0.20 -7.03
CA MET A 81 1.77 0.74 -6.73
C MET A 81 1.38 2.14 -7.16
N LEU A 82 1.61 3.10 -6.27
CA LEU A 82 1.36 4.48 -6.59
C LEU A 82 2.70 5.12 -6.89
N THR A 83 2.81 5.76 -8.07
CA THR A 83 4.05 6.38 -8.37
C THR A 83 3.78 7.81 -8.24
N ALA A 84 4.09 8.30 -7.15
CA ALA A 84 3.81 9.63 -6.98
C ALA A 84 4.74 10.56 -7.50
N ARG A 85 5.73 10.23 -8.06
CA ARG A 85 6.57 11.09 -8.42
C ARG A 85 6.32 11.80 -9.50
N VAL A 86 5.89 11.96 -9.92
CA VAL A 86 5.68 12.44 -11.01
C VAL A 86 5.63 13.61 -11.33
N HIS A 87 5.80 14.11 -11.24
CA HIS A 87 5.75 15.12 -11.55
C HIS A 87 5.07 15.41 -12.51
N GLU A 88 4.88 15.52 -12.50
CA GLU A 88 4.37 15.92 -13.31
C GLU A 88 3.27 15.43 -13.76
N GLU A 89 2.85 15.32 -14.21
CA GLU A 89 1.72 14.98 -14.66
C GLU A 89 1.34 13.73 -14.51
N ASP A 90 1.98 13.02 -14.07
CA ASP A 90 1.58 11.78 -14.07
C ASP A 90 1.57 11.15 -12.90
N LYS A 91 0.67 11.02 -12.21
CA LYS A 91 0.48 10.20 -11.25
C LYS A 91 -0.11 9.03 -11.73
N ILE A 92 0.43 8.01 -11.97
CA ILE A 92 -0.10 6.83 -12.55
C ILE A 92 -0.22 5.75 -11.58
N LEU A 93 -1.28 5.05 -11.64
CA LEU A 93 -1.47 3.90 -10.84
C LEU A 93 -0.92 2.77 -11.58
N GLY A 94 0.11 2.17 -11.10
CA GLY A 94 0.67 1.04 -11.75
C GLY A 94 0.15 -0.21 -11.13
N LEU A 95 -0.42 -1.07 -11.90
CA LEU A 95 -0.86 -2.33 -11.41
C LEU A 95 0.27 -3.27 -11.55
N GLU A 96 0.89 -3.58 -10.44
CA GLU A 96 2.00 -4.38 -10.57
C GLU A 96 1.77 -5.59 -9.93
N ALA A 97 1.91 -6.54 -10.39
CA ALA A 97 1.64 -7.79 -9.76
C ALA A 97 2.76 -8.37 -9.04
#